data_77c6fb61947de029ab0883e3f98b1cf3
#
_entry.id   77c6fb61947de029ab0883e3f98b1cf3
#
_cell.length_a   1.000
_cell.length_b   1.000
_cell.length_c   1.000
_cell.angle_alpha   90.00
_cell.angle_beta   90.00
_cell.angle_gamma   90.00
#
_symmetry.space_group_name_H-M   'P 1'
#
loop_
_entity.id
_entity.type
_entity.pdbx_description
1 polymer ?
#
loop_
_entity_poly.entity_id
_entity_poly.type
_entity_poly.pdbx_seq_one_letter_code
_entity_poly.pdbx_strand_id
1 'polypeptide(L)'
;MCFLQLNCKKEDVYNAKPNVEDKFFTIPSGTNASVMRVINEIKRRNNVKEFVTKFAAQNGFPVWNKVLMGTSQKQYANASLNGSNLDGVTDTTILIPFVMEGEFSVKGFIKATLNDSVSLSYSLAKDYKAYEEKLDNSKTASSAFAMLSMVLNKTVFNE
;
A
#
# COMPACT_ATOMS: atom_id res chain seq x y z
N MET A 1 -16.66 55.28 36.84
CA MET A 1 -15.83 54.85 35.71
C MET A 1 -15.55 53.35 35.85
N CYS A 2 -16.28 52.50 35.14
CA CYS A 2 -16.07 51.06 35.15
C CYS A 2 -15.20 50.67 33.95
N PHE A 3 -14.00 50.15 34.23
CA PHE A 3 -13.15 49.57 33.20
C PHE A 3 -13.55 48.11 32.99
N LEU A 4 -14.19 47.82 31.85
CA LEU A 4 -14.42 46.48 31.37
C LEU A 4 -13.09 45.95 30.73
N GLN A 5 -12.40 45.06 31.46
CA GLN A 5 -11.29 44.30 30.88
C GLN A 5 -11.88 43.16 30.05
N LEU A 6 -11.80 43.30 28.72
CA LEU A 6 -12.03 42.24 27.76
C LEU A 6 -10.84 41.28 27.79
N ASN A 7 -10.98 40.17 28.53
CA ASN A 7 -10.07 39.05 28.44
C ASN A 7 -10.32 38.34 27.10
N CYS A 8 -9.56 38.69 26.05
CA CYS A 8 -9.43 37.85 24.89
C CYS A 8 -8.69 36.57 25.29
N LYS A 9 -9.41 35.50 25.54
CA LYS A 9 -8.83 34.15 25.51
C LYS A 9 -8.33 33.92 24.09
N LYS A 10 -7.00 33.89 23.87
CA LYS A 10 -6.40 33.28 22.73
C LYS A 10 -6.84 31.81 22.77
N GLU A 11 -7.70 31.41 21.85
CA GLU A 11 -7.89 30.01 21.56
C GLU A 11 -6.55 29.50 20.98
N ASP A 12 -5.82 28.74 21.80
CA ASP A 12 -4.71 27.95 21.32
C ASP A 12 -5.29 26.98 20.27
N VAL A 13 -5.05 27.29 19.00
CA VAL A 13 -5.29 26.37 17.90
C VAL A 13 -4.37 25.18 18.15
N TYR A 14 -4.89 24.19 18.83
CA TYR A 14 -4.24 22.90 19.01
C TYR A 14 -4.03 22.31 17.61
N ASN A 15 -2.82 22.46 17.08
CA ASN A 15 -2.35 21.70 15.92
C ASN A 15 -2.23 20.24 16.37
N ALA A 16 -3.35 19.56 16.49
CA ALA A 16 -3.40 18.13 16.72
C ALA A 16 -2.62 17.48 15.56
N LYS A 17 -1.52 16.79 15.89
CA LYS A 17 -0.82 15.98 14.89
C LYS A 17 -1.85 15.07 14.23
N PRO A 18 -1.90 15.01 12.89
CA PRO A 18 -2.87 14.17 12.22
C PRO A 18 -2.74 12.74 12.77
N ASN A 19 -3.88 12.12 13.06
CA ASN A 19 -3.93 10.75 13.51
C ASN A 19 -3.19 9.87 12.46
N VAL A 20 -2.38 8.94 12.93
CA VAL A 20 -1.60 8.03 12.06
C VAL A 20 -2.50 7.33 11.04
N GLU A 21 -3.71 6.97 11.45
CA GLU A 21 -4.69 6.33 10.59
C GLU A 21 -5.20 7.29 9.50
N ASP A 22 -5.51 8.54 9.84
CA ASP A 22 -5.92 9.56 8.87
C ASP A 22 -4.82 9.80 7.83
N LYS A 23 -3.57 9.86 8.29
CA LYS A 23 -2.42 9.99 7.41
C LYS A 23 -2.26 8.78 6.49
N PHE A 24 -2.42 7.56 7.02
CA PHE A 24 -2.33 6.33 6.25
C PHE A 24 -3.37 6.28 5.13
N PHE A 25 -4.58 6.74 5.42
CA PHE A 25 -5.69 6.78 4.48
C PHE A 25 -5.87 8.13 3.77
N THR A 26 -4.86 9.00 3.78
CA THR A 26 -4.87 10.20 2.95
C THR A 26 -4.77 9.81 1.48
N ILE A 27 -5.86 10.02 0.75
CA ILE A 27 -6.01 9.57 -0.64
C ILE A 27 -5.83 10.76 -1.57
N PRO A 28 -4.83 10.74 -2.48
CA PRO A 28 -4.66 11.78 -3.48
C PRO A 28 -5.88 11.85 -4.42
N SER A 29 -6.20 13.07 -4.89
CA SER A 29 -7.23 13.27 -5.91
C SER A 29 -6.88 12.50 -7.18
N GLY A 30 -7.91 11.94 -7.85
CA GLY A 30 -7.70 11.16 -9.08
C GLY A 30 -7.15 9.74 -8.88
N THR A 31 -7.14 9.23 -7.64
CA THR A 31 -6.72 7.85 -7.37
C THR A 31 -7.56 6.84 -8.17
N ASN A 32 -6.90 5.91 -8.82
CA ASN A 32 -7.50 4.88 -9.68
C ASN A 32 -8.53 4.03 -8.92
N ALA A 33 -9.65 3.68 -9.58
CA ALA A 33 -10.74 2.89 -8.99
C ALA A 33 -10.26 1.53 -8.42
N SER A 34 -9.31 0.86 -9.05
CA SER A 34 -8.74 -0.39 -8.56
C SER A 34 -7.95 -0.19 -7.26
N VAL A 35 -7.20 0.92 -7.15
CA VAL A 35 -6.51 1.30 -5.91
C VAL A 35 -7.52 1.63 -4.81
N MET A 36 -8.62 2.31 -5.15
CA MET A 36 -9.71 2.58 -4.21
C MET A 36 -10.34 1.30 -3.63
N ARG A 37 -10.51 0.24 -4.45
CA ARG A 37 -10.96 -1.07 -3.95
C ARG A 37 -9.99 -1.64 -2.90
N VAL A 38 -8.68 -1.51 -3.13
CA VAL A 38 -7.65 -1.95 -2.17
C VAL A 38 -7.73 -1.14 -0.87
N ILE A 39 -7.83 0.19 -0.96
CA ILE A 39 -7.95 1.07 0.20
C ILE A 39 -9.19 0.70 1.04
N ASN A 40 -10.33 0.52 0.40
CA ASN A 40 -11.58 0.15 1.08
C ASN A 40 -11.47 -1.21 1.78
N GLU A 41 -10.80 -2.18 1.16
CA GLU A 41 -10.56 -3.48 1.80
C GLU A 41 -9.61 -3.38 3.00
N ILE A 42 -8.57 -2.55 2.93
CA ILE A 42 -7.68 -2.30 4.06
C ILE A 42 -8.43 -1.60 5.20
N LYS A 43 -9.27 -0.59 4.90
CA LYS A 43 -10.14 0.06 5.89
C LYS A 43 -11.06 -0.94 6.57
N ARG A 44 -11.73 -1.78 5.78
CA ARG A 44 -12.61 -2.84 6.30
C ARG A 44 -11.88 -3.79 7.26
N ARG A 45 -10.67 -4.21 6.90
CA ARG A 45 -9.83 -5.07 7.77
C ARG A 45 -9.36 -4.33 9.02
N ASN A 46 -9.01 -3.05 8.88
CA ASN A 46 -8.54 -2.23 10.00
C ASN A 46 -9.64 -2.01 11.04
N ASN A 47 -10.89 -1.80 10.61
CA ASN A 47 -12.04 -1.68 11.51
C ASN A 47 -12.26 -2.90 12.42
N VAL A 48 -11.72 -4.07 12.01
CA VAL A 48 -11.83 -5.31 12.81
C VAL A 48 -10.57 -5.59 13.63
N LYS A 49 -9.39 -5.23 13.10
CA LYS A 49 -8.10 -5.66 13.68
C LYS A 49 -7.22 -4.52 14.20
N GLU A 50 -7.58 -3.27 13.92
CA GLU A 50 -6.87 -2.04 14.36
C GLU A 50 -5.34 -2.09 14.13
N PHE A 51 -4.92 -2.61 12.97
CA PHE A 51 -3.50 -2.90 12.72
C PHE A 51 -2.73 -1.74 12.08
N VAL A 52 -3.43 -0.78 11.42
CA VAL A 52 -2.80 0.26 10.59
C VAL A 52 -1.84 1.14 11.38
N THR A 53 -2.20 1.56 12.58
CA THR A 53 -1.35 2.41 13.41
C THR A 53 -0.01 1.74 13.72
N LYS A 54 -0.05 0.47 14.15
CA LYS A 54 1.17 -0.30 14.43
C LYS A 54 1.97 -0.57 13.17
N PHE A 55 1.28 -0.88 12.08
CA PHE A 55 1.90 -1.15 10.78
C PHE A 55 2.62 0.08 10.25
N ALA A 56 1.97 1.25 10.24
CA ALA A 56 2.53 2.51 9.78
C ALA A 56 3.75 2.95 10.59
N ALA A 57 3.71 2.79 11.92
CA ALA A 57 4.83 3.10 12.80
C ALA A 57 6.08 2.24 12.49
N GLN A 58 5.91 1.01 11.99
CA GLN A 58 7.00 0.08 11.70
C GLN A 58 7.49 0.13 10.26
N ASN A 59 6.63 0.45 9.31
CA ASN A 59 6.89 0.25 7.88
C ASN A 59 6.65 1.50 7.04
N GLY A 60 6.12 2.58 7.62
CA GLY A 60 5.79 3.82 6.93
C GLY A 60 4.40 3.83 6.31
N PHE A 61 4.20 4.79 5.42
CA PHE A 61 2.91 5.12 4.83
C PHE A 61 2.86 4.70 3.36
N PRO A 62 1.69 4.25 2.86
CA PRO A 62 1.54 3.89 1.46
C PRO A 62 1.54 5.14 0.56
N VAL A 63 2.15 5.00 -0.61
CA VAL A 63 2.15 6.05 -1.65
C VAL A 63 1.10 5.68 -2.70
N TRP A 64 -0.15 6.03 -2.45
CA TRP A 64 -1.33 5.58 -3.20
C TRP A 64 -1.37 5.99 -4.67
N ASN A 65 -0.67 7.06 -5.04
CA ASN A 65 -0.60 7.57 -6.42
C ASN A 65 0.64 7.10 -7.20
N LYS A 66 1.53 6.35 -6.57
CA LYS A 66 2.77 5.85 -7.19
C LYS A 66 2.78 4.31 -7.15
N VAL A 67 1.83 3.71 -7.84
CA VAL A 67 1.62 2.26 -7.84
C VAL A 67 2.07 1.63 -9.15
N LEU A 68 2.49 0.37 -9.11
CA LEU A 68 2.66 -0.45 -10.31
C LEU A 68 1.44 -1.34 -10.47
N MET A 69 0.89 -1.38 -11.68
CA MET A 69 -0.28 -2.20 -11.99
C MET A 69 0.03 -3.10 -13.19
N GLY A 70 -0.40 -4.35 -13.07
CA GLY A 70 -0.31 -5.33 -14.14
C GLY A 70 -1.56 -6.21 -14.19
N THR A 71 -1.92 -6.65 -15.38
CA THR A 71 -3.02 -7.59 -15.61
C THR A 71 -2.46 -8.93 -16.05
N SER A 72 -3.00 -10.03 -15.53
CA SER A 72 -2.72 -11.38 -15.99
C SER A 72 -4.02 -12.08 -16.37
N GLN A 73 -4.05 -12.67 -17.55
CA GLN A 73 -5.14 -13.57 -17.95
C GLN A 73 -4.82 -14.98 -17.43
N LYS A 74 -5.72 -15.56 -16.66
CA LYS A 74 -5.65 -16.99 -16.35
C LYS A 74 -6.14 -17.77 -17.56
N GLN A 75 -5.22 -18.38 -18.30
CA GLN A 75 -5.59 -19.43 -19.24
C GLN A 75 -5.93 -20.69 -18.44
N TYR A 76 -7.20 -21.06 -18.41
CA TYR A 76 -7.59 -22.36 -17.88
C TYR A 76 -7.17 -23.43 -18.91
N ALA A 77 -6.26 -24.31 -18.52
CA ALA A 77 -5.69 -25.35 -19.36
C ALA A 77 -6.72 -26.44 -19.82
N ASN A 78 -7.99 -26.30 -19.46
CA ASN A 78 -9.07 -27.24 -19.79
C ASN A 78 -10.11 -26.62 -20.72
N ALA A 79 -9.70 -25.83 -21.72
CA ALA A 79 -10.60 -25.42 -22.77
C ALA A 79 -10.96 -26.66 -23.61
N SER A 80 -12.12 -27.20 -23.33
CA SER A 80 -12.80 -28.20 -24.18
C SER A 80 -12.90 -27.65 -25.61
N LEU A 81 -12.67 -28.51 -26.59
CA LEU A 81 -12.60 -28.24 -28.04
C LEU A 81 -13.88 -27.65 -28.69
N ASN A 82 -14.83 -27.19 -27.93
CA ASN A 82 -16.07 -26.57 -28.41
C ASN A 82 -16.01 -25.09 -28.16
N GLY A 83 -15.70 -24.30 -29.19
CA GLY A 83 -15.55 -22.87 -29.33
C GLY A 83 -16.54 -21.94 -28.62
N SER A 84 -16.65 -22.03 -27.33
CA SER A 84 -17.35 -21.04 -26.49
C SER A 84 -16.35 -20.04 -25.94
N ASN A 85 -16.67 -18.76 -26.08
CA ASN A 85 -15.93 -17.59 -25.63
C ASN A 85 -15.32 -17.83 -24.24
N LEU A 86 -13.99 -17.93 -24.19
CA LEU A 86 -13.23 -17.93 -22.97
C LEU A 86 -13.26 -16.50 -22.41
N ASP A 87 -14.26 -16.18 -21.60
CA ASP A 87 -14.19 -15.04 -20.69
C ASP A 87 -13.08 -15.34 -19.68
N GLY A 88 -11.84 -15.07 -20.10
CA GLY A 88 -10.67 -15.22 -19.25
C GLY A 88 -10.79 -14.27 -18.06
N VAL A 89 -10.92 -14.82 -16.85
CA VAL A 89 -10.89 -14.01 -15.63
C VAL A 89 -9.55 -13.27 -15.59
N THR A 90 -9.60 -11.97 -15.72
CA THR A 90 -8.43 -11.11 -15.71
C THR A 90 -8.14 -10.71 -14.26
N ASP A 91 -7.06 -11.23 -13.69
CA ASP A 91 -6.57 -10.77 -12.38
C ASP A 91 -5.77 -9.47 -12.56
N THR A 92 -6.10 -8.44 -11.81
CA THR A 92 -5.29 -7.23 -11.73
C THR A 92 -4.40 -7.29 -10.49
N THR A 93 -3.09 -7.22 -10.68
CA THR A 93 -2.13 -7.11 -9.58
C THR A 93 -1.70 -5.66 -9.42
N ILE A 94 -1.71 -5.15 -8.19
CA ILE A 94 -1.28 -3.80 -7.83
C ILE A 94 -0.19 -3.91 -6.77
N LEU A 95 0.94 -3.24 -6.99
CA LEU A 95 2.00 -3.07 -6.01
C LEU A 95 1.98 -1.63 -5.50
N ILE A 96 1.76 -1.45 -4.20
CA ILE A 96 1.65 -0.15 -3.54
C ILE A 96 2.85 0.00 -2.59
N PRO A 97 3.79 0.91 -2.86
CA PRO A 97 4.99 1.08 -2.05
C PRO A 97 4.70 1.74 -0.70
N PHE A 98 5.54 1.41 0.30
CA PHE A 98 5.60 2.08 1.60
C PHE A 98 6.87 2.88 1.74
N VAL A 99 6.74 4.08 2.31
CA VAL A 99 7.87 4.98 2.60
C VAL A 99 7.77 5.46 4.05
N MET A 100 8.87 5.41 4.77
CA MET A 100 8.96 6.03 6.10
C MET A 100 9.05 7.54 5.94
N GLU A 101 8.48 8.27 6.89
CA GLU A 101 8.56 9.74 6.91
C GLU A 101 10.00 10.20 7.01
N GLY A 102 10.41 11.10 6.12
CA GLY A 102 11.77 11.62 6.03
C GLY A 102 12.78 10.69 5.34
N GLU A 103 12.35 9.53 4.83
CA GLU A 103 13.24 8.63 4.10
C GLU A 103 13.00 8.69 2.58
N PHE A 104 14.05 8.38 1.81
CA PHE A 104 14.07 8.38 0.35
C PHE A 104 14.23 6.97 -0.21
N SER A 105 13.62 5.99 0.46
CA SER A 105 13.64 4.60 0.01
C SER A 105 12.35 3.86 0.36
N VAL A 106 11.92 3.00 -0.55
CA VAL A 106 10.77 2.12 -0.33
C VAL A 106 11.15 1.03 0.68
N LYS A 107 10.37 0.89 1.75
CA LYS A 107 10.59 -0.11 2.81
C LYS A 107 9.93 -1.45 2.53
N GLY A 108 9.03 -1.47 1.58
CA GLY A 108 8.24 -2.63 1.19
C GLY A 108 7.06 -2.21 0.36
N PHE A 109 6.18 -3.15 0.07
CA PHE A 109 4.97 -2.88 -0.70
C PHE A 109 3.81 -3.81 -0.30
N ILE A 110 2.58 -3.33 -0.53
CA ILE A 110 1.40 -4.18 -0.59
C ILE A 110 1.34 -4.77 -1.98
N LYS A 111 1.18 -6.08 -2.08
CA LYS A 111 0.71 -6.74 -3.29
C LYS A 111 -0.78 -7.03 -3.12
N ALA A 112 -1.59 -6.37 -3.91
CA ALA A 112 -3.02 -6.63 -4.01
C ALA A 112 -3.33 -7.37 -5.31
N THR A 113 -4.14 -8.42 -5.23
CA THR A 113 -4.69 -9.09 -6.41
C THR A 113 -6.19 -8.90 -6.40
N LEU A 114 -6.71 -8.32 -7.47
CA LEU A 114 -8.12 -8.02 -7.67
C LEU A 114 -8.69 -8.96 -8.73
N ASN A 115 -9.70 -9.68 -8.31
CA ASN A 115 -10.64 -10.41 -9.14
C ASN A 115 -12.06 -10.11 -8.61
N ASP A 116 -12.88 -11.11 -8.35
CA ASP A 116 -14.16 -10.94 -7.65
C ASP A 116 -13.98 -10.45 -6.21
N SER A 117 -12.82 -10.74 -5.61
CA SER A 117 -12.41 -10.31 -4.27
C SER A 117 -11.09 -9.53 -4.31
N VAL A 118 -10.67 -9.00 -3.13
CA VAL A 118 -9.37 -8.36 -2.96
C VAL A 118 -8.49 -9.20 -2.03
N SER A 119 -7.45 -9.78 -2.60
CA SER A 119 -6.41 -10.50 -1.85
C SER A 119 -5.24 -9.59 -1.57
N LEU A 120 -4.77 -9.57 -0.31
CA LEU A 120 -3.67 -8.70 0.13
C LEU A 120 -2.54 -9.51 0.73
N SER A 121 -1.32 -9.19 0.33
CA SER A 121 -0.09 -9.64 0.97
C SER A 121 0.88 -8.46 1.13
N TYR A 122 1.80 -8.58 2.08
CA TYR A 122 2.78 -7.54 2.41
C TYR A 122 4.18 -8.11 2.21
N SER A 123 5.04 -7.36 1.53
CA SER A 123 6.42 -7.70 1.30
C SER A 123 7.31 -6.60 1.87
N LEU A 124 8.07 -6.89 2.90
CA LEU A 124 8.91 -5.95 3.64
C LEU A 124 10.37 -6.31 3.48
N ALA A 125 11.24 -5.31 3.34
CA ALA A 125 12.68 -5.50 3.18
C ALA A 125 13.31 -6.34 4.32
N LYS A 126 12.84 -6.13 5.55
CA LYS A 126 13.29 -6.90 6.73
C LYS A 126 12.97 -8.39 6.65
N ASP A 127 11.86 -8.77 6.02
CA ASP A 127 11.42 -10.17 5.92
C ASP A 127 12.30 -10.92 4.92
N TYR A 128 12.76 -10.24 3.86
CA TYR A 128 13.67 -10.82 2.87
C TYR A 128 15.08 -11.02 3.42
N LYS A 129 15.59 -10.08 4.22
CA LYS A 129 16.89 -10.27 4.90
C LYS A 129 16.85 -11.47 5.83
N ALA A 130 15.79 -11.60 6.65
CA ALA A 130 15.64 -12.74 7.55
C ALA A 130 15.45 -14.07 6.79
N TYR A 131 14.92 -14.03 5.58
CA TYR A 131 14.79 -15.20 4.71
C TYR A 131 16.13 -15.58 4.06
N GLU A 132 16.91 -14.61 3.59
CA GLU A 132 18.26 -14.83 3.05
C GLU A 132 19.18 -15.48 4.06
N GLU A 133 19.16 -15.01 5.31
CA GLU A 133 19.97 -15.58 6.40
C GLU A 133 19.64 -17.03 6.71
N LYS A 134 18.42 -17.49 6.38
CA LYS A 134 17.95 -18.88 6.64
C LYS A 134 18.15 -19.84 5.48
N LEU A 135 18.28 -19.32 4.27
CA LEU A 135 18.32 -20.12 3.05
C LEU A 135 19.62 -19.85 2.28
N ASP A 136 20.59 -20.72 2.50
CA ASP A 136 21.92 -20.71 1.85
C ASP A 136 21.85 -20.76 0.29
N ASN A 137 20.66 -20.91 -0.33
CA ASN A 137 20.48 -21.15 -1.76
C ASN A 137 19.35 -20.35 -2.45
N SER A 138 18.65 -19.41 -1.82
CA SER A 138 17.54 -18.72 -2.49
C SER A 138 17.89 -17.33 -3.02
N LYS A 139 18.94 -17.21 -3.80
CA LYS A 139 19.29 -15.96 -4.52
C LYS A 139 18.15 -15.41 -5.40
N THR A 140 17.19 -16.26 -5.80
CA THR A 140 16.14 -15.89 -6.76
C THR A 140 15.03 -15.02 -6.15
N ALA A 141 14.55 -15.33 -4.94
CA ALA A 141 13.46 -14.57 -4.30
C ALA A 141 13.93 -13.19 -3.82
N SER A 142 15.12 -13.14 -3.26
CA SER A 142 15.82 -11.92 -2.86
C SER A 142 16.08 -11.00 -4.05
N SER A 143 16.54 -11.56 -5.17
CA SER A 143 16.78 -10.81 -6.40
C SER A 143 15.48 -10.21 -6.97
N ALA A 144 14.37 -10.96 -6.96
CA ALA A 144 13.07 -10.47 -7.42
C ALA A 144 12.56 -9.32 -6.53
N PHE A 145 12.68 -9.45 -5.21
CA PHE A 145 12.32 -8.36 -4.29
C PHE A 145 13.20 -7.12 -4.52
N ALA A 146 14.52 -7.30 -4.65
CA ALA A 146 15.46 -6.21 -4.91
C ALA A 146 15.11 -5.48 -6.22
N MET A 147 14.84 -6.21 -7.30
CA MET A 147 14.41 -5.63 -8.58
C MET A 147 13.11 -4.84 -8.43
N LEU A 148 12.08 -5.41 -7.79
CA LEU A 148 10.80 -4.73 -7.55
C LEU A 148 10.99 -3.48 -6.69
N SER A 149 11.83 -3.54 -5.67
CA SER A 149 12.15 -2.40 -4.80
C SER A 149 12.86 -1.29 -5.58
N MET A 150 13.78 -1.63 -6.49
CA MET A 150 14.43 -0.65 -7.38
C MET A 150 13.42 0.03 -8.32
N VAL A 151 12.52 -0.74 -8.93
CA VAL A 151 11.47 -0.19 -9.81
C VAL A 151 10.54 0.71 -9.02
N LEU A 152 10.12 0.29 -7.82
CA LEU A 152 9.25 1.10 -6.95
C LEU A 152 9.96 2.37 -6.45
N ASN A 153 11.25 2.29 -6.08
CA ASN A 153 12.04 3.46 -5.73
C ASN A 153 12.08 4.47 -6.88
N LYS A 154 12.31 4.00 -8.10
CA LYS A 154 12.28 4.87 -9.30
C LYS A 154 10.88 5.47 -9.51
N THR A 155 9.82 4.70 -9.31
CA THR A 155 8.44 5.18 -9.47
C THR A 155 8.06 6.24 -8.44
N VAL A 156 8.57 6.13 -7.20
CA VAL A 156 8.24 7.05 -6.10
C VAL A 156 9.09 8.32 -6.15
N PHE A 157 10.40 8.21 -6.37
CA PHE A 157 11.36 9.29 -6.13
C PHE A 157 11.96 9.92 -7.41
N ASN A 158 11.87 9.24 -8.56
CA ASN A 158 12.34 9.78 -9.83
C ASN A 158 11.12 10.14 -10.67
N GLU A 159 10.88 11.43 -10.83
CA GLU A 159 9.92 12.02 -11.77
C GLU A 159 10.49 12.08 -13.18
#